data_14e4c5063df1d46719f5578d13d1e2d1
#
_entry.id   14e4c5063df1d46719f5578d13d1e2d1
#
_cell.length_a   1.000
_cell.length_b   1.000
_cell.length_c   1.000
_cell.angle_alpha   90.00
_cell.angle_beta   90.00
_cell.angle_gamma   90.00
#
_symmetry.space_group_name_H-M   'P 1'
#
loop_
_entity.id
_entity.type
_entity.pdbx_description
1 polymer ?
#
loop_
_entity_poly.entity_id
_entity_poly.type
_entity_poly.pdbx_seq_one_letter_code
_entity_poly.pdbx_strand_id
1 'polypeptide(L)'
;DWSNPGEVLAFDLTNCNNKQIIIANNLYRNHGFYQTREAIYIGSDNGLFKLTLENDNFSLVKLLSGKIGDVCVCDIDMDGQNELITIKEMHGNCIDVYHINNGTYWKQYSFTENIEFVHAFTKGEINKKNVVFIGVRKGNANTLLLQHDYDGYHMNSLDESVGAANLSFVNINNKNYLGAANHTLS
;
A
#
# COMPACT_ATOMS: atom_id res chain seq x y z
N ASP A 1 -0.36 -2.18 -23.12
CA ASP A 1 -0.67 -3.60 -23.17
C ASP A 1 -0.22 -4.26 -21.86
N TRP A 2 -1.20 -4.76 -21.10
CA TRP A 2 -0.97 -5.36 -19.77
C TRP A 2 -0.34 -6.76 -19.83
N SER A 3 -0.16 -7.30 -21.02
CA SER A 3 0.48 -8.61 -21.23
C SER A 3 2.01 -8.55 -21.27
N ASN A 4 2.59 -7.37 -21.40
CA ASN A 4 4.03 -7.18 -21.40
C ASN A 4 4.54 -6.76 -20.02
N PRO A 5 5.75 -7.20 -19.62
CA PRO A 5 6.36 -6.71 -18.38
C PRO A 5 6.69 -5.23 -18.50
N GLY A 6 6.55 -4.53 -17.38
CA GLY A 6 6.96 -3.15 -17.22
C GLY A 6 8.36 -3.05 -16.64
N GLU A 7 8.87 -1.82 -16.63
CA GLU A 7 10.14 -1.46 -16.02
C GLU A 7 9.93 -0.67 -14.74
N VAL A 8 10.82 -0.83 -13.81
CA VAL A 8 11.01 0.05 -12.65
C VAL A 8 12.31 0.80 -12.85
N LEU A 9 12.22 2.11 -12.89
CA LEU A 9 13.33 2.99 -13.21
C LEU A 9 13.63 3.91 -12.02
N ALA A 10 14.90 4.18 -11.77
CA ALA A 10 15.35 5.27 -10.92
C ALA A 10 16.07 6.32 -11.77
N PHE A 11 15.94 7.58 -11.38
CA PHE A 11 16.64 8.69 -12.00
C PHE A 11 17.50 9.38 -10.94
N ASP A 12 18.82 9.46 -11.19
CA ASP A 12 19.70 10.28 -10.37
C ASP A 12 19.53 11.76 -10.77
N LEU A 13 18.97 12.54 -9.86
CA LEU A 13 18.70 13.96 -10.04
C LEU A 13 19.77 14.87 -9.41
N THR A 14 20.81 14.29 -8.79
CA THR A 14 21.85 15.06 -8.08
C THR A 14 22.78 15.81 -9.03
N ASN A 15 22.99 15.26 -10.21
CA ASN A 15 23.82 15.90 -11.24
C ASN A 15 22.99 16.04 -12.51
N CYS A 16 22.70 17.19 -13.01
CA CYS A 16 21.83 17.51 -14.17
C CYS A 16 21.88 16.56 -15.40
N ASN A 17 22.55 15.43 -15.29
CA ASN A 17 22.72 14.41 -16.32
C ASN A 17 21.58 13.38 -16.36
N ASN A 18 20.58 13.45 -15.47
CA ASN A 18 19.40 12.57 -15.44
C ASN A 18 19.72 11.09 -15.76
N LYS A 19 20.74 10.54 -15.11
CA LYS A 19 21.15 9.17 -15.36
C LYS A 19 20.01 8.21 -14.99
N GLN A 20 19.47 7.54 -15.98
CA GLN A 20 18.46 6.48 -15.80
C GLN A 20 19.14 5.19 -15.36
N ILE A 21 18.57 4.53 -14.36
CA ILE A 21 18.99 3.25 -13.83
C ILE A 21 17.80 2.30 -13.89
N ILE A 22 17.96 1.16 -14.57
CA ILE A 22 16.93 0.13 -14.63
C ILE A 22 17.05 -0.73 -13.37
N ILE A 23 16.03 -0.69 -12.52
CA ILE A 23 15.93 -1.49 -11.29
C ILE A 23 15.38 -2.87 -11.59
N ALA A 24 14.35 -2.96 -12.42
CA ALA A 24 13.74 -4.18 -12.89
C ALA A 24 13.09 -3.96 -14.26
N ASN A 25 13.03 -4.99 -15.09
CA ASN A 25 12.44 -4.94 -16.44
C ASN A 25 11.48 -6.10 -16.73
N ASN A 26 11.06 -6.81 -15.68
CA ASN A 26 10.28 -8.05 -15.81
C ASN A 26 9.10 -8.12 -14.84
N LEU A 27 8.62 -6.97 -14.34
CA LEU A 27 7.47 -6.90 -13.44
C LEU A 27 6.20 -6.64 -14.23
N TYR A 28 5.24 -7.54 -14.11
CA TYR A 28 3.93 -7.40 -14.74
C TYR A 28 2.99 -6.56 -13.86
N ARG A 29 2.28 -5.62 -14.47
CA ARG A 29 1.32 -4.75 -13.77
C ARG A 29 1.87 -4.18 -12.45
N ASN A 30 3.09 -3.65 -12.50
CA ASN A 30 3.69 -2.92 -11.38
C ASN A 30 2.93 -1.60 -11.18
N HIS A 31 2.03 -1.57 -10.21
CA HIS A 31 1.08 -0.47 -10.01
C HIS A 31 1.31 0.27 -8.69
N GLY A 32 1.42 -0.47 -7.59
CA GLY A 32 1.55 0.11 -6.27
C GLY A 32 2.99 0.48 -5.91
N PHE A 33 3.18 1.72 -5.42
CA PHE A 33 4.45 2.19 -4.86
C PHE A 33 4.19 2.78 -3.49
N TYR A 34 4.86 2.26 -2.48
CA TYR A 34 4.79 2.79 -1.14
C TYR A 34 6.18 3.11 -0.62
N GLN A 35 6.39 4.34 -0.17
CA GLN A 35 7.66 4.80 0.33
C GLN A 35 7.66 4.87 1.86
N THR A 36 8.67 4.28 2.47
CA THR A 36 9.07 4.52 3.86
C THR A 36 10.36 5.35 3.91
N ARG A 37 10.83 5.65 5.10
CA ARG A 37 12.15 6.31 5.26
C ARG A 37 13.31 5.47 4.71
N GLU A 38 13.18 4.14 4.72
CA GLU A 38 14.29 3.20 4.49
C GLU A 38 14.19 2.46 3.16
N ALA A 39 12.99 2.41 2.55
CA ALA A 39 12.76 1.58 1.37
C ALA A 39 11.55 2.04 0.56
N ILE A 40 11.50 1.58 -0.68
CA ILE A 40 10.31 1.63 -1.53
C ILE A 40 9.77 0.20 -1.68
N TYR A 41 8.48 0.06 -1.53
CA TYR A 41 7.76 -1.20 -1.74
C TYR A 41 7.01 -1.13 -3.05
N ILE A 42 7.08 -2.21 -3.85
CA ILE A 42 6.57 -2.25 -5.22
C ILE A 42 5.67 -3.47 -5.37
N GLY A 43 4.38 -3.21 -5.59
CA GLY A 43 3.38 -4.23 -5.89
C GLY A 43 3.33 -4.55 -7.39
N SER A 44 3.23 -5.83 -7.73
CA SER A 44 3.11 -6.33 -9.10
C SER A 44 2.43 -7.71 -9.14
N ASP A 45 2.10 -8.20 -10.34
CA ASP A 45 1.63 -9.58 -10.52
C ASP A 45 2.71 -10.63 -10.17
N ASN A 46 3.96 -10.23 -10.10
CA ASN A 46 5.07 -11.12 -9.71
C ASN A 46 5.25 -11.22 -8.19
N GLY A 47 4.63 -10.34 -7.43
CA GLY A 47 4.73 -10.27 -5.97
C GLY A 47 4.90 -8.87 -5.42
N LEU A 48 5.21 -8.80 -4.13
CA LEU A 48 5.64 -7.58 -3.45
C LEU A 48 7.17 -7.58 -3.35
N PHE A 49 7.78 -6.48 -3.74
CA PHE A 49 9.23 -6.28 -3.69
C PHE A 49 9.57 -5.10 -2.78
N LYS A 50 10.70 -5.22 -2.08
CA LYS A 50 11.34 -4.14 -1.32
C LYS A 50 12.59 -3.69 -2.05
N LEU A 51 12.63 -2.41 -2.39
CA LEU A 51 13.78 -1.74 -2.98
C LEU A 51 14.50 -0.93 -1.91
N THR A 52 15.78 -1.17 -1.73
CA THR A 52 16.69 -0.40 -0.87
C THR A 52 17.86 0.14 -1.67
N LEU A 53 18.49 1.18 -1.15
CA LEU A 53 19.74 1.73 -1.68
C LEU A 53 20.80 1.69 -0.58
N GLU A 54 21.85 0.89 -0.79
CA GLU A 54 22.95 0.74 0.14
C GLU A 54 24.28 0.91 -0.61
N ASN A 55 25.14 1.83 -0.13
CA ASN A 55 26.44 2.12 -0.75
C ASN A 55 26.33 2.34 -2.28
N ASP A 56 25.37 3.15 -2.71
CA ASP A 56 25.07 3.46 -4.12
C ASP A 56 24.64 2.25 -4.98
N ASN A 57 24.28 1.14 -4.35
CA ASN A 57 23.74 -0.04 -5.01
C ASN A 57 22.28 -0.27 -4.67
N PHE A 58 21.45 -0.40 -5.70
CA PHE A 58 20.07 -0.80 -5.54
C PHE A 58 19.95 -2.30 -5.28
N SER A 59 19.20 -2.66 -4.26
CA SER A 59 18.83 -4.03 -3.93
C SER A 59 17.33 -4.20 -4.02
N LEU A 60 16.85 -5.13 -4.84
CA LEU A 60 15.44 -5.46 -5.00
C LEU A 60 15.18 -6.87 -4.46
N VAL A 61 14.49 -6.96 -3.35
CA VAL A 61 14.19 -8.22 -2.66
C VAL A 61 12.71 -8.52 -2.72
N LYS A 62 12.35 -9.74 -3.14
CA LYS A 62 10.97 -10.21 -3.12
C LYS A 62 10.55 -10.59 -1.70
N LEU A 63 9.50 -9.96 -1.19
CA LEU A 63 8.94 -10.21 0.14
C LEU A 63 7.77 -11.20 0.12
N LEU A 64 6.85 -11.03 -0.83
CA LEU A 64 5.66 -11.86 -0.97
C LEU A 64 5.53 -12.38 -2.39
N SER A 65 5.02 -13.60 -2.53
CA SER A 65 4.65 -14.20 -3.81
C SER A 65 3.17 -14.01 -4.10
N GLY A 66 2.79 -14.12 -5.38
CA GLY A 66 1.44 -13.91 -5.86
C GLY A 66 1.23 -12.49 -6.35
N LYS A 67 0.03 -12.18 -6.82
CA LYS A 67 -0.30 -10.87 -7.37
C LYS A 67 -0.60 -9.88 -6.26
N ILE A 68 0.12 -8.80 -6.21
CA ILE A 68 -0.05 -7.70 -5.24
C ILE A 68 -0.26 -6.41 -6.03
N GLY A 69 -1.42 -5.78 -5.84
CA GLY A 69 -1.75 -4.54 -6.55
C GLY A 69 -1.18 -3.30 -5.91
N ASP A 70 -1.26 -3.23 -4.58
CA ASP A 70 -0.73 -2.10 -3.80
C ASP A 70 -0.38 -2.55 -2.38
N VAL A 71 0.30 -1.70 -1.63
CA VAL A 71 0.73 -1.97 -0.26
C VAL A 71 0.75 -0.69 0.59
N CYS A 72 0.41 -0.84 1.85
CA CYS A 72 0.71 0.13 2.91
C CYS A 72 1.60 -0.55 3.95
N VAL A 73 2.60 0.15 4.45
CA VAL A 73 3.53 -0.34 5.46
C VAL A 73 3.31 0.46 6.74
N CYS A 74 2.87 -0.22 7.79
CA CYS A 74 2.43 0.43 9.02
C CYS A 74 2.53 -0.53 10.20
N ASP A 75 3.13 -0.09 11.30
CA ASP A 75 3.05 -0.77 12.61
C ASP A 75 1.65 -0.51 13.19
N ILE A 76 0.67 -1.30 12.74
CA ILE A 76 -0.74 -1.06 13.04
C ILE A 76 -1.18 -1.67 14.38
N ASP A 77 -0.50 -2.72 14.85
CA ASP A 77 -0.74 -3.34 16.15
C ASP A 77 0.14 -2.77 17.26
N MET A 78 1.06 -1.83 16.91
CA MET A 78 1.91 -1.11 17.85
C MET A 78 2.94 -2.01 18.58
N ASP A 79 3.37 -3.11 17.95
CA ASP A 79 4.38 -4.02 18.51
C ASP A 79 5.83 -3.59 18.20
N GLY A 80 6.00 -2.53 17.40
CA GLY A 80 7.29 -1.98 16.97
C GLY A 80 7.79 -2.57 15.64
N GLN A 81 7.04 -3.46 14.99
CA GLN A 81 7.32 -3.99 13.67
C GLN A 81 6.25 -3.53 12.70
N ASN A 82 6.61 -3.37 11.42
CA ASN A 82 5.63 -2.95 10.43
C ASN A 82 4.94 -4.15 9.78
N GLU A 83 3.62 -4.10 9.75
CA GLU A 83 2.81 -4.95 8.91
C GLU A 83 2.84 -4.48 7.46
N LEU A 84 2.60 -5.46 6.55
CA LEU A 84 2.28 -5.18 5.16
C LEU A 84 0.77 -5.35 4.96
N ILE A 85 0.08 -4.26 4.68
CA ILE A 85 -1.33 -4.27 4.32
C ILE A 85 -1.40 -4.19 2.80
N THR A 86 -1.90 -5.24 2.13
CA THR A 86 -1.82 -5.36 0.68
C THR A 86 -3.18 -5.50 0.03
N ILE A 87 -3.32 -5.00 -1.19
CA ILE A 87 -4.41 -5.37 -2.10
C ILE A 87 -3.96 -6.59 -2.89
N LYS A 88 -4.73 -7.66 -2.81
CA LYS A 88 -4.51 -8.85 -3.64
C LYS A 88 -4.97 -8.57 -5.07
N GLU A 89 -4.07 -8.63 -6.03
CA GLU A 89 -4.20 -8.17 -7.42
C GLU A 89 -4.40 -6.65 -7.57
N MET A 90 -4.13 -6.15 -8.76
CA MET A 90 -4.36 -4.75 -9.08
C MET A 90 -5.86 -4.44 -9.06
N HIS A 91 -6.26 -3.46 -8.24
CA HIS A 91 -7.66 -3.11 -8.02
C HIS A 91 -8.54 -4.29 -7.58
N GLY A 92 -7.98 -5.17 -6.76
CA GLY A 92 -8.67 -6.37 -6.32
C GLY A 92 -9.74 -6.13 -5.26
N ASN A 93 -10.25 -7.23 -4.76
CA ASN A 93 -11.36 -7.28 -3.79
C ASN A 93 -10.97 -7.97 -2.48
N CYS A 94 -9.68 -8.01 -2.19
CA CYS A 94 -9.17 -8.63 -0.98
C CYS A 94 -8.04 -7.76 -0.40
N ILE A 95 -8.12 -7.50 0.90
CA ILE A 95 -7.07 -6.82 1.65
C ILE A 95 -6.48 -7.85 2.62
N ASP A 96 -5.20 -8.13 2.44
CA ASP A 96 -4.45 -9.03 3.30
C ASP A 96 -3.53 -8.24 4.24
N VAL A 97 -3.46 -8.67 5.50
CA VAL A 97 -2.53 -8.15 6.51
C VAL A 97 -1.47 -9.22 6.79
N TYR A 98 -0.21 -8.86 6.62
CA TYR A 98 0.94 -9.72 6.90
C TYR A 98 1.77 -9.13 8.02
N HIS A 99 2.09 -9.97 8.99
CA HIS A 99 3.02 -9.66 10.08
C HIS A 99 4.36 -10.35 9.82
N ILE A 100 5.45 -9.74 10.29
CA ILE A 100 6.78 -10.32 10.17
C ILE A 100 7.10 -11.16 11.41
N ASN A 101 7.57 -12.39 11.19
CA ASN A 101 8.08 -13.25 12.25
C ASN A 101 9.36 -13.92 11.78
N ASN A 102 10.46 -13.73 12.53
CA ASN A 102 11.79 -14.27 12.17
C ASN A 102 12.22 -13.96 10.72
N GLY A 103 11.96 -12.74 10.25
CA GLY A 103 12.31 -12.30 8.89
C GLY A 103 11.40 -12.83 7.77
N THR A 104 10.34 -13.56 8.11
CA THR A 104 9.36 -14.08 7.15
C THR A 104 8.00 -13.42 7.40
N TYR A 105 7.31 -13.04 6.33
CA TYR A 105 5.96 -12.49 6.41
C TYR A 105 4.92 -13.59 6.42
N TRP A 106 4.04 -13.56 7.40
CA TRP A 106 2.91 -14.47 7.57
C TRP A 106 1.61 -13.70 7.46
N LYS A 107 0.69 -14.20 6.63
CA LYS A 107 -0.64 -13.63 6.54
C LYS A 107 -1.41 -13.91 7.84
N GLN A 108 -1.76 -12.85 8.54
CA GLN A 108 -2.55 -12.90 9.76
C GLN A 108 -4.04 -12.77 9.52
N TYR A 109 -4.42 -11.90 8.56
CA TYR A 109 -5.81 -11.60 8.32
C TYR A 109 -6.11 -11.34 6.84
N SER A 110 -7.36 -11.57 6.45
CA SER A 110 -7.88 -11.25 5.12
C SER A 110 -9.28 -10.66 5.24
N PHE A 111 -9.49 -9.52 4.61
CA PHE A 111 -10.80 -8.90 4.45
C PHE A 111 -11.26 -9.10 3.00
N THR A 112 -12.43 -9.73 2.82
CA THR A 112 -12.99 -10.04 1.50
C THR A 112 -14.44 -9.62 1.35
N GLU A 113 -15.11 -9.28 2.44
CA GLU A 113 -16.53 -8.96 2.45
C GLU A 113 -16.77 -7.50 2.06
N ASN A 114 -17.68 -7.28 1.12
CA ASN A 114 -18.11 -5.95 0.66
C ASN A 114 -16.98 -5.04 0.17
N ILE A 115 -15.92 -5.63 -0.38
CA ILE A 115 -14.76 -4.92 -0.90
C ILE A 115 -14.65 -5.19 -2.39
N GLU A 116 -14.87 -4.15 -3.21
CA GLU A 116 -14.70 -4.25 -4.65
C GLU A 116 -13.87 -3.09 -5.18
N PHE A 117 -12.84 -3.41 -5.95
CA PHE A 117 -12.01 -2.40 -6.59
C PHE A 117 -11.32 -1.48 -5.58
N VAL A 118 -10.51 -2.04 -4.70
CA VAL A 118 -9.64 -1.26 -3.79
C VAL A 118 -8.63 -0.48 -4.62
N HIS A 119 -8.46 0.81 -4.33
CA HIS A 119 -7.65 1.68 -5.18
C HIS A 119 -6.58 2.48 -4.44
N ALA A 120 -6.80 2.81 -3.18
CA ALA A 120 -5.90 3.68 -2.47
C ALA A 120 -5.70 3.24 -1.03
N PHE A 121 -4.47 3.43 -0.54
CA PHE A 121 -4.10 3.33 0.85
C PHE A 121 -3.46 4.63 1.35
N THR A 122 -3.72 4.98 2.59
CA THR A 122 -2.89 5.94 3.32
C THR A 122 -2.89 5.60 4.81
N LYS A 123 -1.73 5.68 5.45
CA LYS A 123 -1.65 5.55 6.90
C LYS A 123 -1.92 6.88 7.58
N GLY A 124 -2.41 6.81 8.81
CA GLY A 124 -2.58 7.96 9.67
C GLY A 124 -2.48 7.57 11.14
N GLU A 125 -2.79 8.51 12.00
CA GLU A 125 -2.82 8.31 13.44
C GLU A 125 -4.13 8.87 14.01
N ILE A 126 -4.86 8.04 14.78
CA ILE A 126 -6.03 8.46 15.55
C ILE A 126 -5.81 8.06 17.01
N ASN A 127 -5.92 9.03 17.92
CA ASN A 127 -5.74 8.80 19.35
C ASN A 127 -4.42 8.09 19.71
N LYS A 128 -3.33 8.46 19.04
CA LYS A 128 -1.98 7.86 19.17
C LYS A 128 -1.89 6.40 18.74
N LYS A 129 -2.87 5.90 18.00
CA LYS A 129 -2.84 4.58 17.36
C LYS A 129 -2.65 4.74 15.87
N ASN A 130 -1.80 3.93 15.29
CA ASN A 130 -1.66 3.83 13.85
C ASN A 130 -2.92 3.23 13.24
N VAL A 131 -3.32 3.77 12.10
CA VAL A 131 -4.49 3.31 11.35
C VAL A 131 -4.21 3.37 9.86
N VAL A 132 -4.97 2.61 9.05
CA VAL A 132 -4.89 2.66 7.60
C VAL A 132 -6.25 3.01 7.02
N PHE A 133 -6.29 4.04 6.19
CA PHE A 133 -7.46 4.43 5.42
C PHE A 133 -7.40 3.80 4.04
N ILE A 134 -8.54 3.32 3.54
CA ILE A 134 -8.64 2.51 2.34
C ILE A 134 -9.77 3.01 1.47
N GLY A 135 -9.50 3.30 0.20
CA GLY A 135 -10.50 3.69 -0.78
C GLY A 135 -11.01 2.50 -1.59
N VAL A 136 -12.33 2.26 -1.55
CA VAL A 136 -13.03 1.21 -2.29
C VAL A 136 -13.96 1.86 -3.31
N ARG A 137 -13.74 1.61 -4.61
CA ARG A 137 -14.39 2.36 -5.70
C ARG A 137 -15.61 1.71 -6.34
N LYS A 138 -15.87 0.43 -6.10
CA LYS A 138 -17.04 -0.30 -6.64
C LYS A 138 -17.82 -1.00 -5.54
N GLY A 139 -18.98 -1.54 -5.92
CA GLY A 139 -19.92 -2.12 -4.96
C GLY A 139 -20.47 -1.03 -4.05
N ASN A 140 -20.42 -1.25 -2.76
CA ASN A 140 -20.66 -0.20 -1.77
C ASN A 140 -19.42 0.70 -1.71
N ALA A 141 -19.25 1.56 -2.72
CA ALA A 141 -18.13 2.48 -2.79
C ALA A 141 -18.01 3.25 -1.46
N ASN A 142 -16.91 3.07 -0.76
CA ASN A 142 -16.72 3.70 0.53
C ASN A 142 -15.25 3.99 0.85
N THR A 143 -15.04 4.74 1.90
CA THR A 143 -13.73 4.90 2.54
C THR A 143 -13.73 4.13 3.83
N LEU A 144 -12.83 3.15 3.94
CA LEU A 144 -12.72 2.28 5.09
C LEU A 144 -11.60 2.71 6.02
N LEU A 145 -11.74 2.39 7.29
CA LEU A 145 -10.74 2.52 8.34
C LEU A 145 -10.36 1.13 8.85
N LEU A 146 -9.11 0.74 8.63
CA LEU A 146 -8.51 -0.44 9.23
C LEU A 146 -7.76 -0.02 10.49
N GLN A 147 -8.03 -0.71 11.59
CA GLN A 147 -7.39 -0.53 12.89
C GLN A 147 -7.17 -1.86 13.59
N HIS A 148 -6.29 -1.86 14.58
CA HIS A 148 -6.05 -2.99 15.46
C HIS A 148 -6.32 -2.60 16.91
N ASP A 149 -6.95 -3.50 17.67
CA ASP A 149 -7.15 -3.38 19.11
C ASP A 149 -6.98 -4.74 19.81
N TYR A 150 -7.42 -4.86 21.05
CA TYR A 150 -7.26 -6.08 21.85
C TYR A 150 -8.00 -7.31 21.27
N ASP A 151 -9.03 -7.10 20.43
CA ASP A 151 -9.79 -8.16 19.76
C ASP A 151 -9.22 -8.51 18.37
N GLY A 152 -8.22 -7.75 17.88
CA GLY A 152 -7.56 -7.96 16.60
C GLY A 152 -7.82 -6.88 15.55
N TYR A 153 -7.81 -7.25 14.28
CA TYR A 153 -8.00 -6.32 13.17
C TYR A 153 -9.46 -6.06 12.88
N HIS A 154 -9.83 -4.78 12.80
CA HIS A 154 -11.19 -4.33 12.50
C HIS A 154 -11.19 -3.39 11.31
N MET A 155 -12.22 -3.52 10.47
CA MET A 155 -12.45 -2.64 9.33
C MET A 155 -13.84 -2.00 9.46
N ASN A 156 -13.87 -0.67 9.54
CA ASN A 156 -15.08 0.11 9.70
C ASN A 156 -15.25 1.05 8.50
N SER A 157 -16.50 1.27 8.09
CA SER A 157 -16.83 2.30 7.11
C SER A 157 -16.75 3.69 7.76
N LEU A 158 -16.06 4.62 7.09
CA LEU A 158 -16.07 6.04 7.45
C LEU A 158 -17.10 6.81 6.64
N ASP A 159 -17.31 6.43 5.39
CA ASP A 159 -18.26 7.06 4.47
C ASP A 159 -18.71 6.02 3.44
N GLU A 160 -20.03 5.84 3.32
CA GLU A 160 -20.63 4.84 2.45
C GLU A 160 -21.00 5.37 1.05
N SER A 161 -20.66 6.63 0.77
CA SER A 161 -21.06 7.28 -0.50
C SER A 161 -19.88 7.67 -1.37
N VAL A 162 -18.65 7.59 -0.86
CA VAL A 162 -17.45 8.12 -1.52
C VAL A 162 -16.38 7.07 -1.64
N GLY A 163 -16.26 6.49 -2.83
CA GLY A 163 -15.16 5.59 -3.18
C GLY A 163 -13.91 6.36 -3.57
N ALA A 164 -13.00 6.58 -2.64
CA ALA A 164 -11.80 7.35 -2.90
C ALA A 164 -10.86 6.67 -3.89
N ALA A 165 -10.45 7.40 -4.92
CA ALA A 165 -9.39 7.02 -5.85
C ALA A 165 -7.99 7.34 -5.31
N ASN A 166 -7.88 8.38 -4.50
CA ASN A 166 -6.67 8.74 -3.77
C ASN A 166 -7.03 9.21 -2.37
N LEU A 167 -6.15 8.91 -1.43
CA LEU A 167 -6.28 9.30 -0.03
C LEU A 167 -4.99 9.97 0.43
N SER A 168 -5.13 10.98 1.29
CA SER A 168 -4.00 11.61 1.94
C SER A 168 -4.38 11.99 3.37
N PHE A 169 -3.58 11.54 4.33
CA PHE A 169 -3.72 11.92 5.72
C PHE A 169 -2.75 13.05 6.04
N VAL A 170 -3.23 14.07 6.74
CA VAL A 170 -2.42 15.23 7.12
C VAL A 170 -2.82 15.76 8.50
N ASN A 171 -1.82 16.21 9.26
CA ASN A 171 -2.03 16.95 10.49
C ASN A 171 -1.78 18.44 10.24
N ILE A 172 -2.78 19.28 10.45
CA ILE A 172 -2.69 20.73 10.29
C ILE A 172 -3.15 21.36 11.61
N ASN A 173 -2.26 22.14 12.23
CA ASN A 173 -2.55 22.83 13.49
C ASN A 173 -3.09 21.89 14.60
N ASN A 174 -2.46 20.73 14.77
CA ASN A 174 -2.84 19.67 15.72
C ASN A 174 -4.23 19.07 15.47
N LYS A 175 -4.77 19.21 14.27
CA LYS A 175 -5.99 18.52 13.83
C LYS A 175 -5.68 17.57 12.70
N ASN A 176 -6.22 16.38 12.79
CA ASN A 176 -6.08 15.36 11.76
C ASN A 176 -7.17 15.49 10.71
N TYR A 177 -6.76 15.42 9.44
CA TYR A 177 -7.67 15.46 8.30
C TYR A 177 -7.34 14.30 7.36
N LEU A 178 -8.38 13.70 6.81
CA LEU A 178 -8.29 12.77 5.69
C LEU A 178 -8.83 13.46 4.44
N GLY A 179 -7.95 13.70 3.47
CA GLY A 179 -8.34 14.13 2.14
C GLY A 179 -8.66 12.92 1.26
N ALA A 180 -9.82 12.95 0.61
CA ALA A 180 -10.24 11.90 -0.32
C ALA A 180 -10.56 12.53 -1.68
N ALA A 181 -9.87 12.08 -2.72
CA ALA A 181 -10.22 12.42 -4.09
C ALA A 181 -11.15 11.35 -4.65
N ASN A 182 -12.38 11.75 -4.96
CA ASN A 182 -13.41 10.87 -5.47
C ASN A 182 -13.50 10.97 -7.00
N HIS A 183 -13.77 9.84 -7.63
CA HIS A 183 -14.14 9.75 -9.04
C HIS A 183 -15.57 9.26 -9.09
N THR A 184 -16.51 10.15 -9.37
CA THR A 184 -17.88 9.73 -9.68
C THR A 184 -17.84 8.90 -10.96
N LEU A 185 -18.15 7.63 -10.85
CA LEU A 185 -18.49 6.82 -12.01
C LEU A 185 -19.90 7.27 -12.42
N SER A 186 -19.98 8.10 -13.46
CA SER A 186 -21.22 8.39 -14.18
C SER A 186 -21.68 7.16 -14.94
#